data_03f1be5737609d8b6efbbc7af6654a7d
#
_entry.id   03f1be5737609d8b6efbbc7af6654a7d
#
_cell.length_a   1.000
_cell.length_b   1.000
_cell.length_c   1.000
_cell.angle_alpha   90.00
_cell.angle_beta   90.00
_cell.angle_gamma   90.00
#
_symmetry.space_group_name_H-M   'P 1'
#
loop_
_entity.id
_entity.type
_entity.pdbx_description
1 polymer ?
#
loop_
_entity_poly.entity_id
_entity_poly.type
_entity_poly.pdbx_seq_one_letter_code
_entity_poly.pdbx_strand_id
1 'polypeptide(L)'
;MNPLHSPEKINSYFIEQIKDYAIFSMDTEGIITTWNQGIERLKGYKEKEIVGEFYGILFPEAYQQANMPENELNTALKEGVYETENWRRRKDGSYFWAAIILTPIFSDGKHIGFTKVTGDITKQKELQDKLAKRQQSAIENKNKELQKVNLELDSFIYTASHDLMSPITNIEGLMVFLRDELTASDALNEDIEEILQRVIDSMDRFKRTIQDLTDISRMQKGFRESPSDEIINIQDVYDEIVADIAIPAGLKTCTIHTDLQVHQLKFTRKSFRSILFNLISNAIKFQSPKRECIITVSTRLEEPYVLLSIKDNGLGMNEIQQEQLFTMFKRFHDHVEGTGVGLYMVKRIVENSGGKIEVESEEDKGTEFKLYFKAEM
;
A
#
# COMPACT_ATOMS: atom_id res chain seq x y z
N MET A 1 -31.91 48.90 -41.10
CA MET A 1 -30.83 47.94 -41.00
C MET A 1 -30.89 47.25 -39.65
N ASN A 2 -30.97 45.95 -39.65
CA ASN A 2 -31.07 45.18 -38.39
C ASN A 2 -29.75 45.33 -37.60
N PRO A 3 -29.74 45.81 -36.34
CA PRO A 3 -28.51 46.11 -35.59
C PRO A 3 -27.62 44.85 -35.31
N LEU A 4 -28.12 43.65 -35.61
CA LEU A 4 -27.41 42.37 -35.44
C LEU A 4 -26.51 41.98 -36.66
N HIS A 5 -26.33 42.88 -37.66
CA HIS A 5 -25.58 42.54 -38.88
C HIS A 5 -24.09 42.95 -38.85
N SER A 6 -23.60 43.58 -37.77
CA SER A 6 -22.18 43.86 -37.58
C SER A 6 -21.57 42.84 -36.61
N PRO A 7 -20.58 42.04 -37.03
CA PRO A 7 -19.89 41.11 -36.16
C PRO A 7 -19.29 41.76 -34.90
N GLU A 8 -18.83 42.99 -35.01
CA GLU A 8 -18.25 43.75 -33.91
C GLU A 8 -19.29 44.05 -32.81
N LYS A 9 -20.53 44.47 -33.23
CA LYS A 9 -21.62 44.68 -32.27
C LYS A 9 -22.11 43.41 -31.63
N ILE A 10 -22.17 42.31 -32.37
CA ILE A 10 -22.53 40.99 -31.82
C ILE A 10 -21.55 40.56 -30.73
N ASN A 11 -20.27 40.69 -30.98
CA ASN A 11 -19.21 40.35 -30.03
C ASN A 11 -19.28 41.20 -28.77
N SER A 12 -19.54 42.48 -28.88
CA SER A 12 -19.74 43.33 -27.70
C SER A 12 -20.93 42.88 -26.86
N TYR A 13 -22.07 42.59 -27.52
CA TYR A 13 -23.27 42.09 -26.79
C TYR A 13 -23.01 40.76 -26.09
N PHE A 14 -22.25 39.82 -26.70
CA PHE A 14 -21.90 38.57 -26.04
C PHE A 14 -21.09 38.80 -24.77
N ILE A 15 -20.07 39.63 -24.81
CA ILE A 15 -19.21 39.92 -23.64
C ILE A 15 -20.00 40.60 -22.54
N GLU A 16 -20.92 41.53 -22.89
CA GLU A 16 -21.79 42.22 -21.93
C GLU A 16 -22.82 41.30 -21.26
N GLN A 17 -23.32 40.27 -21.94
CA GLN A 17 -24.27 39.30 -21.38
C GLN A 17 -23.62 38.28 -20.43
N ILE A 18 -22.31 38.10 -20.48
CA ILE A 18 -21.56 37.19 -19.59
C ILE A 18 -21.36 37.91 -18.24
N LYS A 19 -22.27 37.67 -17.29
CA LYS A 19 -22.28 38.36 -15.99
C LYS A 19 -21.54 37.64 -14.87
N ASP A 20 -21.28 36.35 -15.06
CA ASP A 20 -20.66 35.52 -14.03
C ASP A 20 -19.13 35.47 -14.15
N TYR A 21 -18.59 36.12 -15.19
CA TYR A 21 -17.14 36.24 -15.42
C TYR A 21 -16.78 37.72 -15.63
N ALA A 22 -15.70 38.15 -14.96
CA ALA A 22 -15.05 39.42 -15.28
C ALA A 22 -14.15 39.21 -16.51
N ILE A 23 -14.51 39.86 -17.62
CA ILE A 23 -13.80 39.78 -18.90
C ILE A 23 -13.34 41.17 -19.30
N PHE A 24 -12.05 41.37 -19.53
CA PHE A 24 -11.49 42.64 -19.94
C PHE A 24 -10.21 42.44 -20.74
N SER A 25 -9.87 43.41 -21.54
CA SER A 25 -8.59 43.54 -22.22
C SER A 25 -7.72 44.62 -21.56
N MET A 26 -6.43 44.45 -21.78
CA MET A 26 -5.38 45.34 -21.29
C MET A 26 -4.43 45.65 -22.46
N ASP A 27 -3.74 46.76 -22.39
CA ASP A 27 -2.61 47.02 -23.28
C ASP A 27 -1.37 46.18 -22.89
N THR A 28 -0.25 46.43 -23.56
CA THR A 28 1.01 45.71 -23.34
C THR A 28 1.63 45.95 -21.97
N GLU A 29 1.23 47.00 -21.25
CA GLU A 29 1.70 47.37 -19.92
C GLU A 29 0.75 46.92 -18.82
N GLY A 30 -0.39 46.28 -19.16
CA GLY A 30 -1.39 45.79 -18.21
C GLY A 30 -2.38 46.85 -17.77
N ILE A 31 -2.49 47.96 -18.53
CA ILE A 31 -3.53 48.99 -18.29
C ILE A 31 -4.86 48.48 -18.87
N ILE A 32 -5.91 48.48 -18.08
CA ILE A 32 -7.23 47.99 -18.48
C ILE A 32 -7.83 48.90 -19.54
N THR A 33 -8.21 48.33 -20.66
CA THR A 33 -8.75 49.08 -21.82
C THR A 33 -10.23 48.83 -22.09
N THR A 34 -10.76 47.68 -21.63
CA THR A 34 -12.17 47.33 -21.80
C THR A 34 -12.76 46.84 -20.46
N TRP A 35 -14.08 46.85 -20.42
CA TRP A 35 -14.85 46.48 -19.23
C TRP A 35 -16.08 45.65 -19.66
N ASN A 36 -16.52 44.71 -18.79
CA ASN A 36 -17.82 44.08 -18.93
C ASN A 36 -18.62 44.16 -17.61
N GLN A 37 -19.91 43.91 -17.65
CA GLN A 37 -20.78 43.92 -16.47
C GLN A 37 -20.37 42.89 -15.38
N GLY A 38 -19.65 41.81 -15.76
CA GLY A 38 -19.10 40.84 -14.83
C GLY A 38 -18.05 41.43 -13.89
N ILE A 39 -17.29 42.46 -14.30
CA ILE A 39 -16.29 43.14 -13.45
C ILE A 39 -16.99 43.88 -12.30
N GLU A 40 -18.05 44.63 -12.59
CA GLU A 40 -18.82 45.33 -11.53
C GLU A 40 -19.43 44.33 -10.55
N ARG A 41 -20.01 43.25 -11.08
CA ARG A 41 -20.68 42.24 -10.27
C ARG A 41 -19.71 41.42 -9.40
N LEU A 42 -18.58 40.98 -9.96
CA LEU A 42 -17.62 40.16 -9.25
C LEU A 42 -16.61 40.94 -8.42
N LYS A 43 -16.22 42.13 -8.88
CA LYS A 43 -15.12 42.88 -8.29
C LYS A 43 -15.55 44.24 -7.70
N GLY A 44 -16.77 44.71 -8.00
CA GLY A 44 -17.35 45.94 -7.44
C GLY A 44 -16.86 47.26 -8.09
N TYR A 45 -16.10 47.18 -9.18
CA TYR A 45 -15.59 48.36 -9.89
C TYR A 45 -16.47 48.72 -11.08
N LYS A 46 -16.86 49.99 -11.19
CA LYS A 46 -17.53 50.55 -12.38
C LYS A 46 -16.52 50.85 -13.47
N GLU A 47 -16.97 50.90 -14.73
CA GLU A 47 -16.14 51.17 -15.88
C GLU A 47 -15.20 52.39 -15.69
N LYS A 48 -15.77 53.53 -15.28
CA LYS A 48 -15.04 54.80 -15.07
C LYS A 48 -13.97 54.74 -13.95
N GLU A 49 -13.98 53.69 -13.13
CA GLU A 49 -13.08 53.54 -11.99
C GLU A 49 -11.93 52.61 -12.26
N ILE A 50 -12.04 51.77 -13.31
CA ILE A 50 -11.08 50.72 -13.55
C ILE A 50 -10.42 50.81 -14.94
N VAL A 51 -11.13 51.35 -15.95
CA VAL A 51 -10.55 51.59 -17.26
C VAL A 51 -9.50 52.67 -17.16
N GLY A 52 -8.28 52.40 -17.65
CA GLY A 52 -7.12 53.28 -17.50
C GLY A 52 -6.24 52.95 -16.28
N GLU A 53 -6.68 52.09 -15.37
CA GLU A 53 -5.88 51.67 -14.24
C GLU A 53 -5.05 50.39 -14.55
N PHE A 54 -3.89 50.25 -13.88
CA PHE A 54 -3.12 49.02 -13.92
C PHE A 54 -3.88 47.89 -13.23
N TYR A 55 -4.01 46.77 -13.87
CA TYR A 55 -4.81 45.65 -13.38
C TYR A 55 -4.31 45.02 -12.05
N GLY A 56 -3.13 45.39 -11.60
CA GLY A 56 -2.56 45.01 -10.30
C GLY A 56 -3.44 45.41 -9.11
N ILE A 57 -4.30 46.45 -9.23
CA ILE A 57 -5.26 46.82 -8.18
C ILE A 57 -6.23 45.69 -7.79
N LEU A 58 -6.40 44.71 -8.65
CA LEU A 58 -7.26 43.53 -8.46
C LEU A 58 -6.60 42.43 -7.64
N PHE A 59 -5.36 42.61 -7.22
CA PHE A 59 -4.61 41.65 -6.44
C PHE A 59 -4.58 42.01 -4.94
N PRO A 60 -4.41 41.01 -4.05
CA PRO A 60 -4.03 41.26 -2.68
C PRO A 60 -2.69 42.04 -2.59
N GLU A 61 -2.55 42.90 -1.58
CA GLU A 61 -1.34 43.74 -1.43
C GLU A 61 -0.05 42.95 -1.37
N ALA A 62 -0.05 41.79 -0.67
CA ALA A 62 1.10 40.90 -0.62
C ALA A 62 1.53 40.38 -2.01
N TYR A 63 0.55 40.20 -2.93
CA TYR A 63 0.83 39.73 -4.28
C TYR A 63 1.34 40.84 -5.18
N GLN A 64 0.89 42.08 -4.96
CA GLN A 64 1.42 43.26 -5.63
C GLN A 64 2.89 43.50 -5.23
N GLN A 65 3.20 43.43 -3.93
CA GLN A 65 4.58 43.55 -3.41
C GLN A 65 5.52 42.44 -3.93
N ALA A 66 4.97 41.27 -4.26
CA ALA A 66 5.72 40.14 -4.85
C ALA A 66 5.82 40.23 -6.37
N ASN A 67 5.42 41.35 -7.01
CA ASN A 67 5.39 41.55 -8.46
C ASN A 67 4.64 40.44 -9.22
N MET A 68 3.62 39.82 -8.60
CA MET A 68 2.83 38.77 -9.23
C MET A 68 2.07 39.25 -10.48
N PRO A 69 1.50 40.47 -10.53
CA PRO A 69 0.84 40.96 -11.75
C PRO A 69 1.78 40.95 -12.96
N GLU A 70 2.97 41.51 -12.83
CA GLU A 70 3.97 41.56 -13.89
C GLU A 70 4.46 40.17 -14.30
N ASN A 71 4.61 39.28 -13.34
CA ASN A 71 5.00 37.89 -13.60
C ASN A 71 3.92 37.12 -14.37
N GLU A 72 2.61 37.35 -14.08
CA GLU A 72 1.50 36.78 -14.84
C GLU A 72 1.54 37.21 -16.31
N LEU A 73 1.76 38.53 -16.59
CA LEU A 73 1.87 39.05 -17.97
C LEU A 73 3.04 38.41 -18.70
N ASN A 74 4.20 38.39 -18.08
CA ASN A 74 5.42 37.83 -18.68
C ASN A 74 5.26 36.35 -18.99
N THR A 75 4.65 35.58 -18.07
CA THR A 75 4.40 34.15 -18.28
C THR A 75 3.41 33.92 -19.41
N ALA A 76 2.30 34.66 -19.41
CA ALA A 76 1.32 34.60 -20.51
C ALA A 76 1.94 34.93 -21.88
N LEU A 77 2.80 35.95 -21.96
CA LEU A 77 3.48 36.33 -23.20
C LEU A 77 4.44 35.24 -23.67
N LYS A 78 5.16 34.59 -22.75
CA LYS A 78 6.13 33.54 -23.05
C LYS A 78 5.48 32.22 -23.44
N GLU A 79 4.42 31.84 -22.77
CA GLU A 79 3.79 30.51 -22.89
C GLU A 79 2.55 30.52 -23.79
N GLY A 80 2.07 31.71 -24.20
CA GLY A 80 0.87 31.90 -25.02
C GLY A 80 -0.42 31.93 -24.23
N VAL A 81 -0.43 31.42 -23.00
CA VAL A 81 -1.56 31.48 -22.05
C VAL A 81 -1.03 31.33 -20.63
N TYR A 82 -1.69 31.95 -19.66
CA TYR A 82 -1.47 31.73 -18.24
C TYR A 82 -2.78 31.38 -17.56
N GLU A 83 -2.83 30.20 -16.96
CA GLU A 83 -4.00 29.71 -16.24
C GLU A 83 -3.63 29.46 -14.78
N THR A 84 -4.46 29.92 -13.85
CA THR A 84 -4.23 29.72 -12.42
C THR A 84 -5.51 29.87 -11.62
N GLU A 85 -5.50 29.29 -10.41
CA GLU A 85 -6.48 29.58 -9.37
C GLU A 85 -5.76 30.30 -8.23
N ASN A 86 -6.24 31.50 -7.87
CA ASN A 86 -5.59 32.28 -6.82
C ASN A 86 -6.54 33.34 -6.21
N TRP A 87 -6.14 33.90 -5.05
CA TRP A 87 -6.87 34.95 -4.40
C TRP A 87 -6.90 36.25 -5.25
N ARG A 88 -8.06 36.87 -5.32
CA ARG A 88 -8.24 38.17 -5.90
C ARG A 88 -8.99 39.06 -4.92
N ARG A 89 -8.74 40.39 -5.00
CA ARG A 89 -9.34 41.42 -4.15
C ARG A 89 -10.49 42.12 -4.86
N ARG A 90 -11.58 42.35 -4.13
CA ARG A 90 -12.69 43.20 -4.56
C ARG A 90 -12.47 44.64 -4.10
N LYS A 91 -13.24 45.56 -4.64
CA LYS A 91 -13.19 46.97 -4.29
C LYS A 91 -13.50 47.25 -2.81
N ASP A 92 -14.37 46.45 -2.22
CA ASP A 92 -14.74 46.54 -0.79
C ASP A 92 -13.66 45.99 0.16
N GLY A 93 -12.55 45.49 -0.40
CA GLY A 93 -11.44 44.88 0.35
C GLY A 93 -11.61 43.38 0.61
N SER A 94 -12.75 42.78 0.31
CA SER A 94 -12.96 41.36 0.44
C SER A 94 -12.16 40.55 -0.59
N TYR A 95 -11.95 39.27 -0.30
CA TYR A 95 -11.20 38.35 -1.17
C TYR A 95 -12.10 37.23 -1.69
N PHE A 96 -11.78 36.74 -2.87
CA PHE A 96 -12.43 35.57 -3.45
C PHE A 96 -11.40 34.66 -4.15
N TRP A 97 -11.68 33.38 -4.20
CA TRP A 97 -10.86 32.41 -4.93
C TRP A 97 -11.26 32.44 -6.40
N ALA A 98 -10.33 32.85 -7.25
CA ALA A 98 -10.58 33.14 -8.65
C ALA A 98 -9.95 32.08 -9.54
N ALA A 99 -10.71 31.57 -10.51
CA ALA A 99 -10.15 30.91 -11.70
C ALA A 99 -9.83 31.99 -12.74
N ILE A 100 -8.62 31.98 -13.27
CA ILE A 100 -8.06 33.05 -14.09
C ILE A 100 -7.46 32.44 -15.35
N ILE A 101 -7.81 33.07 -16.50
CA ILE A 101 -7.18 32.80 -17.78
C ILE A 101 -6.71 34.15 -18.32
N LEU A 102 -5.43 34.24 -18.66
CA LEU A 102 -4.79 35.42 -19.25
C LEU A 102 -4.11 35.02 -20.56
N THR A 103 -4.51 35.66 -21.65
CA THR A 103 -4.03 35.35 -23.01
C THR A 103 -3.49 36.58 -23.68
N PRO A 104 -2.28 36.57 -24.29
CA PRO A 104 -1.77 37.69 -25.05
C PRO A 104 -2.52 37.82 -26.38
N ILE A 105 -2.70 39.06 -26.84
CA ILE A 105 -3.37 39.42 -28.09
C ILE A 105 -2.29 39.86 -29.10
N PHE A 106 -2.35 39.27 -30.30
CA PHE A 106 -1.48 39.65 -31.38
C PHE A 106 -2.29 40.18 -32.58
N SER A 107 -1.78 41.22 -33.25
CA SER A 107 -2.28 41.72 -34.52
C SER A 107 -1.10 41.85 -35.49
N ASP A 108 -1.22 41.24 -36.65
CA ASP A 108 -0.15 41.21 -37.68
C ASP A 108 1.22 40.74 -37.12
N GLY A 109 1.20 39.77 -36.20
CA GLY A 109 2.38 39.23 -35.54
C GLY A 109 2.98 40.12 -34.45
N LYS A 110 2.41 41.31 -34.18
CA LYS A 110 2.85 42.21 -33.12
C LYS A 110 1.96 42.03 -31.86
N HIS A 111 2.58 41.88 -30.71
CA HIS A 111 1.88 41.88 -29.41
C HIS A 111 1.24 43.24 -29.17
N ILE A 112 -0.06 43.28 -28.95
CA ILE A 112 -0.84 44.53 -28.78
C ILE A 112 -1.54 44.61 -27.42
N GLY A 113 -1.50 43.56 -26.59
CA GLY A 113 -2.12 43.57 -25.27
C GLY A 113 -2.52 42.18 -24.81
N PHE A 114 -3.40 42.09 -23.80
CA PHE A 114 -3.85 40.84 -23.20
C PHE A 114 -5.37 40.83 -23.02
N THR A 115 -5.96 39.64 -23.05
CA THR A 115 -7.34 39.37 -22.57
C THR A 115 -7.29 38.61 -21.30
N LYS A 116 -8.11 39.02 -20.30
CA LYS A 116 -8.22 38.35 -19.01
C LYS A 116 -9.66 37.93 -18.74
N VAL A 117 -9.84 36.66 -18.37
CA VAL A 117 -11.10 36.09 -17.89
C VAL A 117 -10.93 35.68 -16.44
N THR A 118 -11.87 36.08 -15.58
CA THR A 118 -11.82 35.73 -14.15
C THR A 118 -13.20 35.27 -13.70
N GLY A 119 -13.30 34.07 -13.14
CA GLY A 119 -14.50 33.54 -12.49
C GLY A 119 -14.32 33.43 -10.99
N ASP A 120 -15.40 33.64 -10.21
CA ASP A 120 -15.41 33.39 -8.76
C ASP A 120 -15.79 31.94 -8.51
N ILE A 121 -14.83 31.17 -8.03
CA ILE A 121 -15.01 29.74 -7.69
C ILE A 121 -14.94 29.48 -6.17
N THR A 122 -15.12 30.52 -5.35
CA THR A 122 -15.01 30.43 -3.89
C THR A 122 -15.96 29.37 -3.31
N LYS A 123 -17.23 29.38 -3.71
CA LYS A 123 -18.21 28.38 -3.26
C LYS A 123 -17.85 26.95 -3.68
N GLN A 124 -17.34 26.79 -4.89
CA GLN A 124 -16.89 25.49 -5.40
C GLN A 124 -15.71 24.97 -4.58
N LYS A 125 -14.73 25.82 -4.29
CA LYS A 125 -13.56 25.51 -3.46
C LYS A 125 -13.95 25.14 -2.03
N GLU A 126 -14.80 25.95 -1.39
CA GLU A 126 -15.31 25.68 -0.05
C GLU A 126 -16.05 24.34 0.04
N LEU A 127 -16.87 24.02 -0.96
CA LEU A 127 -17.57 22.73 -1.02
C LEU A 127 -16.61 21.56 -1.18
N GLN A 128 -15.62 21.72 -2.05
CA GLN A 128 -14.58 20.72 -2.31
C GLN A 128 -13.75 20.45 -1.04
N ASP A 129 -13.31 21.48 -0.35
CA ASP A 129 -12.56 21.37 0.91
C ASP A 129 -13.40 20.74 2.03
N LYS A 130 -14.70 21.06 2.09
CA LYS A 130 -15.62 20.44 3.04
C LYS A 130 -15.84 18.95 2.77
N LEU A 131 -15.94 18.56 1.49
CA LEU A 131 -16.04 17.16 1.10
C LEU A 131 -14.76 16.40 1.41
N ALA A 132 -13.59 16.96 1.06
CA ALA A 132 -12.29 16.36 1.36
C ALA A 132 -12.09 16.14 2.87
N LYS A 133 -12.42 17.11 3.72
CA LYS A 133 -12.37 16.97 5.19
C LYS A 133 -13.30 15.88 5.71
N ARG A 134 -14.53 15.76 5.16
CA ARG A 134 -15.46 14.70 5.55
C ARG A 134 -14.96 13.31 5.16
N GLN A 135 -14.41 13.16 3.96
CA GLN A 135 -13.83 11.91 3.49
C GLN A 135 -12.64 11.50 4.37
N GLN A 136 -11.74 12.43 4.66
CA GLN A 136 -10.60 12.19 5.54
C GLN A 136 -11.04 11.71 6.93
N SER A 137 -12.01 12.41 7.56
CA SER A 137 -12.53 12.00 8.87
C SER A 137 -13.22 10.63 8.84
N ALA A 138 -13.93 10.30 7.75
CA ALA A 138 -14.55 8.99 7.59
C ALA A 138 -13.52 7.86 7.48
N ILE A 139 -12.44 8.09 6.73
CA ILE A 139 -11.30 7.14 6.60
C ILE A 139 -10.63 6.93 7.96
N GLU A 140 -10.35 8.01 8.70
CA GLU A 140 -9.73 7.92 10.03
C GLU A 140 -10.59 7.12 11.02
N ASN A 141 -11.91 7.34 11.02
CA ASN A 141 -12.83 6.61 11.87
C ASN A 141 -12.90 5.12 11.49
N LYS A 142 -12.96 4.80 10.19
CA LYS A 142 -12.92 3.41 9.73
C LYS A 142 -11.61 2.71 10.09
N ASN A 143 -10.48 3.40 9.98
CA ASN A 143 -9.18 2.84 10.37
C ASN A 143 -9.14 2.53 11.89
N LYS A 144 -9.69 3.41 12.73
CA LYS A 144 -9.80 3.17 14.18
C LYS A 144 -10.70 1.97 14.48
N GLU A 145 -11.85 1.85 13.80
CA GLU A 145 -12.77 0.72 13.94
C GLU A 145 -12.09 -0.61 13.55
N LEU A 146 -11.41 -0.62 12.40
CA LEU A 146 -10.65 -1.79 11.93
C LEU A 146 -9.54 -2.18 12.90
N GLN A 147 -8.81 -1.22 13.45
CA GLN A 147 -7.79 -1.49 14.47
C GLN A 147 -8.39 -2.11 15.73
N LYS A 148 -9.56 -1.63 16.18
CA LYS A 148 -10.25 -2.18 17.35
C LYS A 148 -10.69 -3.63 17.11
N VAL A 149 -11.34 -3.90 15.97
CA VAL A 149 -11.78 -5.26 15.60
C VAL A 149 -10.59 -6.23 15.50
N ASN A 150 -9.48 -5.77 14.91
CA ASN A 150 -8.27 -6.59 14.86
C ASN A 150 -7.70 -6.91 16.25
N LEU A 151 -7.74 -5.95 17.19
CA LEU A 151 -7.30 -6.20 18.58
C LEU A 151 -8.21 -7.19 19.31
N GLU A 152 -9.51 -7.08 19.13
CA GLU A 152 -10.50 -8.00 19.70
C GLU A 152 -10.32 -9.41 19.13
N LEU A 153 -10.09 -9.55 17.83
CA LEU A 153 -9.83 -10.83 17.16
C LEU A 153 -8.54 -11.48 17.66
N ASP A 154 -7.45 -10.71 17.79
CA ASP A 154 -6.18 -11.20 18.33
C ASP A 154 -6.33 -11.72 19.77
N SER A 155 -7.07 -10.99 20.60
CA SER A 155 -7.35 -11.40 21.97
C SER A 155 -8.21 -12.67 22.04
N PHE A 156 -9.20 -12.76 21.16
CA PHE A 156 -10.06 -13.94 21.06
C PHE A 156 -9.26 -15.17 20.63
N ILE A 157 -8.43 -15.07 19.59
CA ILE A 157 -7.57 -16.16 19.11
C ILE A 157 -6.65 -16.65 20.24
N TYR A 158 -6.02 -15.73 20.98
CA TYR A 158 -5.13 -16.08 22.07
C TYR A 158 -5.87 -16.85 23.18
N THR A 159 -7.02 -16.33 23.64
CA THR A 159 -7.80 -16.95 24.70
C THR A 159 -8.36 -18.30 24.29
N ALA A 160 -8.96 -18.38 23.10
CA ALA A 160 -9.50 -19.63 22.56
C ALA A 160 -8.41 -20.69 22.40
N SER A 161 -7.21 -20.31 21.93
CA SER A 161 -6.07 -21.22 21.78
C SER A 161 -5.61 -21.79 23.12
N HIS A 162 -5.51 -20.95 24.15
CA HIS A 162 -5.17 -21.38 25.51
C HIS A 162 -6.21 -22.37 26.06
N ASP A 163 -7.49 -22.04 25.92
CA ASP A 163 -8.59 -22.85 26.47
C ASP A 163 -8.77 -24.18 25.74
N LEU A 164 -8.37 -24.26 24.44
CA LEU A 164 -8.34 -25.51 23.70
C LEU A 164 -7.12 -26.36 23.98
N MET A 165 -5.99 -25.80 24.38
CA MET A 165 -4.76 -26.55 24.66
C MET A 165 -4.94 -27.48 25.91
N SER A 166 -5.62 -27.02 26.95
CA SER A 166 -5.80 -27.78 28.17
C SER A 166 -6.58 -29.10 27.99
N PRO A 167 -7.77 -29.12 27.35
CA PRO A 167 -8.49 -30.39 27.11
C PRO A 167 -7.73 -31.35 26.18
N ILE A 168 -6.99 -30.85 25.22
CA ILE A 168 -6.18 -31.67 24.30
C ILE A 168 -5.06 -32.38 25.08
N THR A 169 -4.36 -31.65 25.94
CA THR A 169 -3.32 -32.23 26.80
C THR A 169 -3.90 -33.31 27.75
N ASN A 170 -5.11 -33.10 28.25
CA ASN A 170 -5.79 -34.10 29.07
C ASN A 170 -6.15 -35.35 28.27
N ILE A 171 -6.67 -35.21 27.03
CA ILE A 171 -6.99 -36.34 26.17
C ILE A 171 -5.70 -37.13 25.81
N GLU A 172 -4.61 -36.43 25.50
CA GLU A 172 -3.32 -37.05 25.28
C GLU A 172 -2.86 -37.91 26.46
N GLY A 173 -2.94 -37.36 27.68
CA GLY A 173 -2.62 -38.09 28.90
C GLY A 173 -3.50 -39.35 29.09
N LEU A 174 -4.81 -39.25 28.77
CA LEU A 174 -5.71 -40.38 28.79
C LEU A 174 -5.38 -41.44 27.73
N MET A 175 -4.96 -41.04 26.54
CA MET A 175 -4.52 -41.99 25.48
C MET A 175 -3.25 -42.71 25.86
N VAL A 176 -2.28 -42.04 26.48
CA VAL A 176 -1.05 -42.65 26.98
C VAL A 176 -1.39 -43.63 28.09
N PHE A 177 -2.21 -43.24 29.06
CA PHE A 177 -2.68 -44.12 30.15
C PHE A 177 -3.41 -45.36 29.62
N LEU A 178 -4.31 -45.18 28.65
CA LEU A 178 -5.05 -46.29 28.02
C LEU A 178 -4.08 -47.27 27.33
N ARG A 179 -3.07 -46.78 26.62
CA ARG A 179 -2.03 -47.66 26.00
C ARG A 179 -1.28 -48.47 27.07
N ASP A 180 -0.88 -47.83 28.16
CA ASP A 180 -0.14 -48.47 29.23
C ASP A 180 -0.98 -49.58 29.91
N GLU A 181 -2.30 -49.33 30.17
CA GLU A 181 -3.24 -50.32 30.73
C GLU A 181 -3.49 -51.51 29.78
N LEU A 182 -3.65 -51.23 28.46
CA LEU A 182 -3.83 -52.27 27.47
C LEU A 182 -2.56 -53.13 27.33
N THR A 183 -1.38 -52.54 27.43
CA THR A 183 -0.11 -53.23 27.45
C THR A 183 0.03 -54.10 28.68
N ALA A 184 -0.30 -53.57 29.86
CA ALA A 184 -0.21 -54.33 31.13
C ALA A 184 -1.21 -55.49 31.23
N SER A 185 -2.36 -55.40 30.57
CA SER A 185 -3.39 -56.45 30.53
C SER A 185 -3.23 -57.45 29.36
N ASP A 186 -2.15 -57.37 28.58
CA ASP A 186 -1.90 -58.18 27.36
C ASP A 186 -3.06 -58.08 26.33
N ALA A 187 -3.79 -56.97 26.36
CA ALA A 187 -4.94 -56.71 25.50
C ALA A 187 -4.56 -55.82 24.28
N LEU A 188 -3.34 -55.29 24.24
CA LEU A 188 -2.81 -54.48 23.11
C LEU A 188 -2.48 -55.39 21.95
N ASN A 189 -3.21 -55.26 20.85
CA ASN A 189 -2.91 -55.89 19.57
C ASN A 189 -2.49 -54.87 18.54
N GLU A 190 -2.00 -55.31 17.35
CA GLU A 190 -1.50 -54.44 16.28
C GLU A 190 -2.59 -53.45 15.81
N ASP A 191 -3.86 -53.87 15.70
CA ASP A 191 -4.97 -53.01 15.26
C ASP A 191 -5.25 -51.90 16.28
N ILE A 192 -5.24 -52.22 17.55
CA ILE A 192 -5.47 -51.24 18.63
C ILE A 192 -4.31 -50.27 18.72
N GLU A 193 -3.08 -50.73 18.63
CA GLU A 193 -1.89 -49.88 18.64
C GLU A 193 -1.91 -48.90 17.44
N GLU A 194 -2.29 -49.37 16.24
CA GLU A 194 -2.41 -48.51 15.06
C GLU A 194 -3.50 -47.42 15.29
N ILE A 195 -4.63 -47.78 15.87
CA ILE A 195 -5.69 -46.80 16.14
C ILE A 195 -5.25 -45.76 17.18
N LEU A 196 -4.62 -46.18 18.30
CA LEU A 196 -4.09 -45.30 19.32
C LEU A 196 -3.05 -44.33 18.73
N GLN A 197 -2.12 -44.85 17.91
CA GLN A 197 -1.13 -44.00 17.30
C GLN A 197 -1.75 -42.97 16.34
N ARG A 198 -2.74 -43.33 15.53
CA ARG A 198 -3.50 -42.41 14.69
C ARG A 198 -4.20 -41.30 15.47
N VAL A 199 -4.76 -41.63 16.66
CA VAL A 199 -5.38 -40.65 17.55
C VAL A 199 -4.32 -39.69 18.08
N ILE A 200 -3.20 -40.21 18.62
CA ILE A 200 -2.08 -39.39 19.14
C ILE A 200 -1.55 -38.46 18.05
N ASP A 201 -1.26 -38.97 16.84
CA ASP A 201 -0.78 -38.17 15.71
C ASP A 201 -1.77 -37.08 15.32
N SER A 202 -3.08 -37.36 15.41
CA SER A 202 -4.12 -36.35 15.13
C SER A 202 -4.16 -35.25 16.18
N MET A 203 -3.96 -35.59 17.46
CA MET A 203 -3.87 -34.64 18.55
C MET A 203 -2.61 -33.77 18.44
N ASP A 204 -1.48 -34.35 18.10
CA ASP A 204 -0.24 -33.59 17.86
C ASP A 204 -0.37 -32.60 16.70
N ARG A 205 -1.05 -32.99 15.63
CA ARG A 205 -1.38 -32.06 14.55
C ARG A 205 -2.27 -30.93 15.03
N PHE A 206 -3.28 -31.20 15.84
CA PHE A 206 -4.17 -30.20 16.36
C PHE A 206 -3.47 -29.23 17.32
N LYS A 207 -2.59 -29.76 18.22
CA LYS A 207 -1.71 -28.93 19.08
C LYS A 207 -0.84 -27.98 18.28
N ARG A 208 -0.17 -28.46 17.23
CA ARG A 208 0.66 -27.63 16.33
C ARG A 208 -0.17 -26.52 15.67
N THR A 209 -1.38 -26.85 15.22
CA THR A 209 -2.28 -25.86 14.60
C THR A 209 -2.67 -24.75 15.57
N ILE A 210 -2.99 -25.09 16.82
CA ILE A 210 -3.31 -24.11 17.87
C ILE A 210 -2.09 -23.27 18.22
N GLN A 211 -0.90 -23.89 18.31
CA GLN A 211 0.34 -23.17 18.58
C GLN A 211 0.64 -22.16 17.46
N ASP A 212 0.50 -22.55 16.21
CA ASP A 212 0.69 -21.69 15.05
C ASP A 212 -0.27 -20.47 15.08
N LEU A 213 -1.55 -20.70 15.46
CA LEU A 213 -2.53 -19.62 15.67
C LEU A 213 -2.11 -18.63 16.76
N THR A 214 -1.63 -19.18 17.88
CA THR A 214 -1.18 -18.39 19.02
C THR A 214 0.05 -17.55 18.64
N ASP A 215 0.98 -18.13 17.89
CA ASP A 215 2.19 -17.46 17.44
C ASP A 215 1.88 -16.32 16.44
N ILE A 216 0.88 -16.49 15.56
CA ILE A 216 0.37 -15.40 14.71
C ILE A 216 -0.14 -14.24 15.57
N SER A 217 -1.01 -14.52 16.54
CA SER A 217 -1.57 -13.50 17.42
C SER A 217 -0.49 -12.76 18.22
N ARG A 218 0.50 -13.50 18.74
CA ARG A 218 1.66 -12.91 19.45
C ARG A 218 2.54 -12.05 18.55
N MET A 219 2.80 -12.48 17.32
CA MET A 219 3.58 -11.71 16.36
C MET A 219 2.87 -10.40 16.01
N GLN A 220 1.56 -10.42 15.81
CA GLN A 220 0.78 -9.20 15.56
C GLN A 220 0.87 -8.19 16.72
N LYS A 221 0.92 -8.65 17.97
CA LYS A 221 1.18 -7.79 19.15
C LYS A 221 2.63 -7.28 19.17
N GLY A 222 3.61 -8.14 18.93
CA GLY A 222 5.04 -7.77 18.95
C GLY A 222 5.42 -6.73 17.93
N PHE A 223 4.82 -6.71 16.74
CA PHE A 223 5.02 -5.64 15.73
C PHE A 223 4.49 -4.27 16.17
N ARG A 224 3.55 -4.20 17.15
CA ARG A 224 3.03 -2.93 17.68
C ARG A 224 3.86 -2.36 18.83
N GLU A 225 4.61 -3.19 19.53
CA GLU A 225 5.43 -2.81 20.69
C GLU A 225 6.89 -2.51 20.32
N SER A 226 7.16 -2.02 19.08
CA SER A 226 8.51 -1.75 18.55
C SER A 226 9.44 -2.96 18.73
N PRO A 227 9.48 -3.92 17.81
CA PRO A 227 10.56 -4.89 17.83
C PRO A 227 11.86 -4.10 17.69
N SER A 228 12.81 -4.36 18.55
CA SER A 228 14.16 -3.86 18.37
C SER A 228 14.71 -4.55 17.11
N ASP A 229 14.57 -3.89 15.95
CA ASP A 229 15.26 -4.33 14.75
C ASP A 229 16.75 -4.34 15.07
N GLU A 230 17.33 -5.50 14.97
CA GLU A 230 18.76 -5.73 15.16
C GLU A 230 19.42 -6.01 13.80
N ILE A 231 20.70 -5.73 13.71
CA ILE A 231 21.46 -6.14 12.54
C ILE A 231 21.78 -7.62 12.70
N ILE A 232 21.08 -8.45 11.94
CA ILE A 232 21.29 -9.90 11.93
C ILE A 232 22.28 -10.31 10.86
N ASN A 233 23.12 -11.32 11.16
CA ASN A 233 23.89 -12.02 10.16
C ASN A 233 23.05 -13.15 9.56
N ILE A 234 22.81 -13.10 8.26
CA ILE A 234 21.95 -14.06 7.55
C ILE A 234 22.53 -15.47 7.58
N GLN A 235 23.85 -15.60 7.44
CA GLN A 235 24.54 -16.89 7.49
C GLN A 235 24.35 -17.59 8.85
N ASP A 236 24.50 -16.86 9.97
CA ASP A 236 24.34 -17.44 11.31
C ASP A 236 22.94 -18.03 11.51
N VAL A 237 21.89 -17.31 11.05
CA VAL A 237 20.50 -17.77 11.16
C VAL A 237 20.25 -18.97 10.24
N TYR A 238 20.84 -18.97 9.05
CA TYR A 238 20.76 -20.09 8.12
C TYR A 238 21.40 -21.36 8.72
N ASP A 239 22.59 -21.25 9.28
CA ASP A 239 23.33 -22.39 9.86
C ASP A 239 22.58 -23.02 11.04
N GLU A 240 21.95 -22.19 11.90
CA GLU A 240 21.05 -22.66 12.97
C GLU A 240 19.88 -23.48 12.41
N ILE A 241 19.26 -23.01 11.34
CA ILE A 241 18.08 -23.66 10.76
C ILE A 241 18.46 -25.00 10.13
N VAL A 242 19.56 -25.05 9.39
CA VAL A 242 20.04 -26.31 8.76
C VAL A 242 20.37 -27.34 9.80
N ALA A 243 20.93 -26.92 10.97
CA ALA A 243 21.19 -27.83 12.08
C ALA A 243 19.93 -28.38 12.75
N ASP A 244 18.84 -27.56 12.79
CA ASP A 244 17.59 -27.90 13.48
C ASP A 244 16.56 -28.63 12.60
N ILE A 245 16.72 -28.57 11.26
CA ILE A 245 15.77 -29.20 10.34
C ILE A 245 15.95 -30.73 10.33
N ALA A 246 14.98 -31.42 10.93
CA ALA A 246 14.85 -32.86 10.76
C ALA A 246 14.25 -33.22 9.39
N ILE A 247 14.87 -34.14 8.67
CA ILE A 247 14.32 -34.66 7.41
C ILE A 247 13.26 -35.70 7.76
N PRO A 248 11.99 -35.51 7.35
CA PRO A 248 10.93 -36.48 7.62
C PRO A 248 11.27 -37.88 7.08
N ALA A 249 10.85 -38.92 7.77
CA ALA A 249 11.07 -40.32 7.37
C ALA A 249 10.49 -40.55 5.94
N GLY A 250 11.29 -41.19 5.08
CA GLY A 250 10.91 -41.49 3.70
C GLY A 250 11.24 -40.40 2.67
N LEU A 251 11.74 -39.23 3.09
CA LEU A 251 12.25 -38.20 2.18
C LEU A 251 13.77 -38.38 1.93
N LYS A 252 14.20 -37.93 0.74
CA LYS A 252 15.62 -37.89 0.38
C LYS A 252 16.30 -36.68 1.05
N THR A 253 17.59 -36.82 1.32
CA THR A 253 18.43 -35.69 1.74
C THR A 253 18.47 -34.64 0.62
N CYS A 254 18.27 -33.37 0.94
CA CYS A 254 18.35 -32.28 0.00
C CYS A 254 19.73 -31.64 0.01
N THR A 255 20.24 -31.29 -1.17
CA THR A 255 21.45 -30.48 -1.31
C THR A 255 21.05 -29.01 -1.27
N ILE A 256 21.56 -28.23 -0.29
CA ILE A 256 21.26 -26.84 -0.17
C ILE A 256 22.47 -26.02 -0.60
N HIS A 257 22.30 -25.18 -1.64
CA HIS A 257 23.30 -24.23 -2.12
C HIS A 257 23.01 -22.85 -1.57
N THR A 258 24.04 -22.11 -1.19
CA THR A 258 23.93 -20.73 -0.71
C THR A 258 24.72 -19.79 -1.61
N ASP A 259 24.11 -18.64 -1.98
CA ASP A 259 24.73 -17.49 -2.67
C ASP A 259 24.32 -16.21 -1.94
N LEU A 260 24.99 -15.91 -0.84
CA LEU A 260 24.67 -14.78 0.02
C LEU A 260 25.57 -13.59 -0.33
N GLN A 261 25.11 -12.69 -1.22
CA GLN A 261 25.82 -11.46 -1.57
C GLN A 261 25.59 -10.36 -0.55
N VAL A 262 24.44 -10.38 0.14
CA VAL A 262 24.14 -9.52 1.30
C VAL A 262 24.19 -10.38 2.55
N HIS A 263 25.10 -10.07 3.47
CA HIS A 263 25.34 -10.84 4.68
C HIS A 263 24.59 -10.33 5.91
N GLN A 264 24.16 -9.08 5.91
CA GLN A 264 23.52 -8.45 7.04
C GLN A 264 22.16 -7.85 6.64
N LEU A 265 21.19 -7.98 7.53
CA LEU A 265 19.87 -7.41 7.36
C LEU A 265 19.43 -6.80 8.71
N LYS A 266 18.85 -5.59 8.68
CA LYS A 266 18.20 -5.01 9.85
C LYS A 266 16.80 -5.61 9.96
N PHE A 267 16.63 -6.55 10.88
CA PHE A 267 15.38 -7.30 11.06
C PHE A 267 15.33 -7.99 12.43
N THR A 268 14.15 -8.40 12.87
CA THR A 268 14.02 -9.19 14.10
C THR A 268 14.50 -10.63 13.83
N ARG A 269 15.53 -11.10 14.56
CA ARG A 269 16.12 -12.45 14.40
C ARG A 269 15.06 -13.56 14.46
N LYS A 270 14.15 -13.51 15.44
CA LYS A 270 13.08 -14.51 15.60
C LYS A 270 12.18 -14.58 14.37
N SER A 271 11.80 -13.45 13.81
CA SER A 271 10.92 -13.37 12.62
C SER A 271 11.65 -13.87 11.37
N PHE A 272 12.91 -13.48 11.19
CA PHE A 272 13.73 -13.96 10.07
C PHE A 272 13.96 -15.47 10.11
N ARG A 273 14.26 -16.00 11.30
CA ARG A 273 14.38 -17.46 11.53
C ARG A 273 13.07 -18.18 11.17
N SER A 274 11.92 -17.64 11.57
CA SER A 274 10.61 -18.22 11.22
C SER A 274 10.36 -18.23 9.70
N ILE A 275 10.73 -17.17 8.98
CA ILE A 275 10.62 -17.11 7.51
C ILE A 275 11.46 -18.21 6.87
N LEU A 276 12.77 -18.27 7.18
CA LEU A 276 13.69 -19.22 6.58
C LEU A 276 13.27 -20.67 6.89
N PHE A 277 12.92 -20.94 8.15
CA PHE A 277 12.48 -22.28 8.56
C PHE A 277 11.25 -22.76 7.78
N ASN A 278 10.23 -21.90 7.66
CA ASN A 278 9.01 -22.24 6.93
C ASN A 278 9.29 -22.52 5.45
N LEU A 279 10.11 -21.69 4.79
CA LEU A 279 10.36 -21.83 3.36
C LEU A 279 11.27 -23.02 3.05
N ILE A 280 12.35 -23.21 3.83
CA ILE A 280 13.27 -24.34 3.63
C ILE A 280 12.57 -25.67 3.98
N SER A 281 11.82 -25.73 5.09
CA SER A 281 11.10 -26.95 5.45
C SER A 281 10.02 -27.30 4.43
N ASN A 282 9.35 -26.31 3.82
CA ASN A 282 8.42 -26.55 2.72
C ASN A 282 9.14 -27.09 1.48
N ALA A 283 10.29 -26.52 1.09
CA ALA A 283 11.09 -27.01 -0.03
C ALA A 283 11.50 -28.48 0.15
N ILE A 284 11.86 -28.88 1.38
CA ILE A 284 12.15 -30.27 1.72
C ILE A 284 10.90 -31.15 1.64
N LYS A 285 9.78 -30.74 2.20
CA LYS A 285 8.54 -31.51 2.25
C LYS A 285 7.92 -31.74 0.88
N PHE A 286 8.01 -30.76 -0.01
CA PHE A 286 7.43 -30.81 -1.35
C PHE A 286 8.43 -31.21 -2.43
N GLN A 287 9.49 -31.93 -2.05
CA GLN A 287 10.47 -32.46 -3.02
C GLN A 287 9.82 -33.41 -4.02
N SER A 288 10.34 -33.44 -5.25
CA SER A 288 9.90 -34.36 -6.28
C SER A 288 10.52 -35.75 -6.06
N PRO A 289 9.74 -36.86 -6.09
CA PRO A 289 10.33 -38.21 -6.03
C PRO A 289 11.13 -38.57 -7.28
N LYS A 290 10.97 -37.83 -8.39
CA LYS A 290 11.55 -38.10 -9.70
C LYS A 290 13.00 -37.61 -9.85
N ARG A 291 13.50 -36.74 -8.94
CA ARG A 291 14.83 -36.12 -9.05
C ARG A 291 15.48 -35.91 -7.69
N GLU A 292 16.74 -35.54 -7.68
CA GLU A 292 17.43 -35.12 -6.46
C GLU A 292 16.89 -33.78 -5.97
N CYS A 293 16.72 -33.67 -4.65
CA CYS A 293 16.25 -32.42 -4.05
C CYS A 293 17.40 -31.40 -4.01
N ILE A 294 17.18 -30.28 -4.67
CA ILE A 294 18.11 -29.14 -4.71
C ILE A 294 17.36 -27.90 -4.26
N ILE A 295 17.91 -27.21 -3.26
CA ILE A 295 17.39 -25.94 -2.75
C ILE A 295 18.49 -24.88 -2.89
N THR A 296 18.16 -23.70 -3.37
CA THR A 296 19.09 -22.58 -3.47
C THR A 296 18.58 -21.43 -2.62
N VAL A 297 19.41 -20.97 -1.68
CA VAL A 297 19.13 -19.78 -0.86
C VAL A 297 20.09 -18.68 -1.28
N SER A 298 19.56 -17.55 -1.73
CA SER A 298 20.39 -16.44 -2.19
C SER A 298 19.91 -15.10 -1.64
N THR A 299 20.86 -14.17 -1.46
CA THR A 299 20.57 -12.79 -1.10
C THR A 299 21.32 -11.84 -2.01
N ARG A 300 20.64 -10.78 -2.46
CA ARG A 300 21.25 -9.72 -3.27
C ARG A 300 20.61 -8.36 -2.98
N LEU A 301 21.34 -7.29 -3.28
CA LEU A 301 20.81 -5.95 -3.19
C LEU A 301 20.08 -5.58 -4.49
N GLU A 302 18.79 -5.28 -4.39
CA GLU A 302 17.96 -4.71 -5.47
C GLU A 302 17.35 -3.42 -4.95
N GLU A 303 18.10 -2.32 -5.06
CA GLU A 303 17.69 -1.02 -4.50
C GLU A 303 16.23 -0.66 -4.84
N PRO A 304 15.41 -0.26 -3.86
CA PRO A 304 15.75 0.00 -2.45
C PRO A 304 15.57 -1.20 -1.50
N TYR A 305 15.68 -2.43 -1.98
CA TYR A 305 15.41 -3.65 -1.22
C TYR A 305 16.61 -4.59 -1.16
N VAL A 306 16.68 -5.36 -0.07
CA VAL A 306 17.44 -6.62 -0.01
C VAL A 306 16.49 -7.74 -0.43
N LEU A 307 16.80 -8.43 -1.50
CA LEU A 307 16.08 -9.61 -1.97
C LEU A 307 16.66 -10.86 -1.32
N LEU A 308 15.80 -11.63 -0.65
CA LEU A 308 16.05 -13.03 -0.27
C LEU A 308 15.27 -13.93 -1.23
N SER A 309 15.95 -14.82 -1.95
CA SER A 309 15.31 -15.83 -2.79
C SER A 309 15.58 -17.23 -2.22
N ILE A 310 14.51 -18.04 -2.17
CA ILE A 310 14.57 -19.46 -1.83
C ILE A 310 13.90 -20.22 -2.96
N LYS A 311 14.72 -20.99 -3.68
CA LYS A 311 14.32 -21.75 -4.87
C LYS A 311 14.51 -23.23 -4.64
N ASP A 312 13.49 -24.04 -4.94
CA ASP A 312 13.53 -25.48 -4.97
C ASP A 312 13.23 -26.02 -6.37
N ASN A 313 13.59 -27.30 -6.58
CA ASN A 313 13.24 -28.04 -7.76
C ASN A 313 12.17 -29.11 -7.46
N GLY A 314 11.28 -28.85 -6.53
CA GLY A 314 10.25 -29.75 -6.02
C GLY A 314 9.07 -29.96 -6.98
N LEU A 315 7.89 -30.26 -6.42
CA LEU A 315 6.66 -30.54 -7.18
C LEU A 315 6.15 -29.31 -7.95
N GLY A 316 6.43 -28.10 -7.46
CA GLY A 316 5.87 -26.89 -8.02
C GLY A 316 4.35 -26.77 -7.82
N MET A 317 3.74 -25.73 -8.41
CA MET A 317 2.33 -25.39 -8.25
C MET A 317 1.75 -24.84 -9.56
N ASN A 318 0.48 -25.16 -9.83
CA ASN A 318 -0.27 -24.53 -10.90
C ASN A 318 -0.80 -23.12 -10.49
N GLU A 319 -1.36 -22.36 -11.44
CA GLU A 319 -1.83 -20.97 -11.20
C GLU A 319 -2.90 -20.88 -10.10
N ILE A 320 -3.85 -21.81 -10.07
CA ILE A 320 -4.93 -21.83 -9.06
C ILE A 320 -4.36 -22.03 -7.65
N GLN A 321 -3.35 -22.87 -7.51
CA GLN A 321 -2.67 -23.11 -6.24
C GLN A 321 -1.88 -21.87 -5.80
N GLN A 322 -1.21 -21.18 -6.73
CA GLN A 322 -0.44 -19.98 -6.45
C GLN A 322 -1.35 -18.84 -5.94
N GLU A 323 -2.52 -18.65 -6.54
CA GLU A 323 -3.51 -17.63 -6.08
C GLU A 323 -3.97 -17.87 -4.63
N GLN A 324 -4.05 -19.13 -4.21
CA GLN A 324 -4.52 -19.53 -2.89
C GLN A 324 -3.40 -19.84 -1.89
N LEU A 325 -2.15 -19.69 -2.28
CA LEU A 325 -0.98 -20.15 -1.53
C LEU A 325 -0.86 -19.54 -0.12
N PHE A 326 -1.25 -18.29 0.02
CA PHE A 326 -1.21 -17.55 1.28
C PHE A 326 -2.54 -17.57 2.04
N THR A 327 -3.49 -18.42 1.62
CA THR A 327 -4.76 -18.56 2.35
C THR A 327 -4.55 -19.45 3.56
N MET A 328 -5.03 -18.99 4.72
CA MET A 328 -4.89 -19.70 6.00
C MET A 328 -5.59 -21.06 5.96
N PHE A 329 -4.96 -22.11 6.51
CA PHE A 329 -5.44 -23.51 6.55
C PHE A 329 -5.58 -24.17 5.16
N LYS A 330 -5.12 -23.55 4.09
CA LYS A 330 -5.16 -24.16 2.76
C LYS A 330 -4.00 -25.12 2.58
N ARG A 331 -4.32 -26.35 2.10
CA ARG A 331 -3.36 -27.40 1.76
C ARG A 331 -3.66 -27.88 0.34
N PHE A 332 -2.61 -28.17 -0.42
CA PHE A 332 -2.75 -28.63 -1.82
C PHE A 332 -2.36 -30.11 -1.98
N HIS A 333 -1.68 -30.70 -0.98
CA HIS A 333 -1.24 -32.09 -0.99
C HIS A 333 -1.60 -32.74 0.34
N ASP A 334 -2.54 -33.70 0.34
CA ASP A 334 -3.02 -34.37 1.56
C ASP A 334 -1.98 -35.31 2.17
N HIS A 335 -1.02 -35.77 1.36
CA HIS A 335 0.05 -36.67 1.79
C HIS A 335 1.24 -35.98 2.44
N VAL A 336 1.26 -34.65 2.48
CA VAL A 336 2.34 -33.87 3.10
C VAL A 336 1.85 -33.27 4.43
N GLU A 337 2.57 -33.53 5.51
CA GLU A 337 2.24 -32.97 6.83
C GLU A 337 2.43 -31.46 6.89
N GLY A 338 1.43 -30.77 7.43
CA GLY A 338 1.48 -29.32 7.66
C GLY A 338 0.14 -28.75 8.10
N THR A 339 0.16 -27.62 8.78
CA THR A 339 -1.01 -26.92 9.30
C THR A 339 -1.69 -26.00 8.28
N GLY A 340 -1.01 -25.66 7.18
CA GLY A 340 -1.46 -24.68 6.19
C GLY A 340 -1.38 -23.22 6.69
N VAL A 341 -0.59 -22.95 7.73
CA VAL A 341 -0.45 -21.64 8.37
C VAL A 341 0.90 -20.99 8.04
N GLY A 342 1.94 -21.80 7.82
CA GLY A 342 3.33 -21.32 7.69
C GLY A 342 3.54 -20.25 6.62
N LEU A 343 3.02 -20.46 5.40
CA LEU A 343 3.17 -19.47 4.31
C LEU A 343 2.33 -18.20 4.54
N TYR A 344 1.17 -18.33 5.16
CA TYR A 344 0.40 -17.17 5.62
C TYR A 344 1.22 -16.32 6.61
N MET A 345 1.90 -16.97 7.58
CA MET A 345 2.80 -16.29 8.52
C MET A 345 3.95 -15.59 7.81
N VAL A 346 4.63 -16.26 6.88
CA VAL A 346 5.73 -15.67 6.09
C VAL A 346 5.25 -14.39 5.42
N LYS A 347 4.12 -14.43 4.71
CA LYS A 347 3.54 -13.25 4.05
C LYS A 347 3.27 -12.13 5.04
N ARG A 348 2.64 -12.42 6.17
CA ARG A 348 2.31 -11.42 7.20
C ARG A 348 3.54 -10.79 7.84
N ILE A 349 4.59 -11.57 8.12
CA ILE A 349 5.86 -11.04 8.66
C ILE A 349 6.48 -10.06 7.67
N VAL A 350 6.57 -10.44 6.41
CA VAL A 350 7.19 -9.61 5.36
C VAL A 350 6.37 -8.33 5.12
N GLU A 351 5.05 -8.42 4.96
CA GLU A 351 4.18 -7.26 4.73
C GLU A 351 4.17 -6.30 5.92
N ASN A 352 4.14 -6.81 7.16
CA ASN A 352 4.16 -5.98 8.37
C ASN A 352 5.48 -5.22 8.55
N SER A 353 6.59 -5.75 8.02
CA SER A 353 7.88 -5.02 7.99
C SER A 353 8.00 -4.05 6.80
N GLY A 354 6.93 -3.85 6.04
CA GLY A 354 6.91 -2.99 4.86
C GLY A 354 7.63 -3.57 3.66
N GLY A 355 7.86 -4.88 3.66
CA GLY A 355 8.43 -5.66 2.56
C GLY A 355 7.37 -6.19 1.60
N LYS A 356 7.79 -7.00 0.64
CA LYS A 356 6.97 -7.63 -0.40
C LYS A 356 7.38 -9.08 -0.58
N ILE A 357 6.43 -9.98 -0.89
CA ILE A 357 6.68 -11.37 -1.26
C ILE A 357 6.11 -11.66 -2.64
N GLU A 358 6.90 -12.35 -3.46
CA GLU A 358 6.51 -12.85 -4.78
C GLU A 358 6.81 -14.34 -4.87
N VAL A 359 6.06 -15.05 -5.71
CA VAL A 359 6.22 -16.49 -5.94
C VAL A 359 6.21 -16.76 -7.42
N GLU A 360 7.19 -17.52 -7.87
CA GLU A 360 7.27 -18.08 -9.22
C GLU A 360 7.28 -19.60 -9.09
N SER A 361 6.32 -20.28 -9.68
CA SER A 361 6.20 -21.73 -9.61
C SER A 361 5.64 -22.31 -10.88
N GLU A 362 6.11 -23.50 -11.24
CA GLU A 362 5.60 -24.27 -12.35
C GLU A 362 5.51 -25.75 -11.93
N GLU A 363 4.39 -26.39 -12.22
CA GLU A 363 4.14 -27.79 -11.87
C GLU A 363 5.24 -28.69 -12.44
N ASP A 364 5.74 -29.62 -11.61
CA ASP A 364 6.88 -30.51 -11.90
C ASP A 364 8.23 -29.79 -12.17
N LYS A 365 8.37 -28.48 -11.94
CA LYS A 365 9.66 -27.77 -12.08
C LYS A 365 10.21 -27.24 -10.75
N GLY A 366 9.33 -26.86 -9.83
CA GLY A 366 9.69 -26.33 -8.51
C GLY A 366 9.12 -24.94 -8.25
N THR A 367 9.57 -24.32 -7.16
CA THR A 367 9.06 -23.04 -6.68
C THR A 367 10.21 -22.12 -6.31
N GLU A 368 10.06 -20.83 -6.59
CA GLU A 368 10.94 -19.76 -6.11
C GLU A 368 10.13 -18.73 -5.34
N PHE A 369 10.47 -18.56 -4.06
CA PHE A 369 9.95 -17.47 -3.21
C PHE A 369 10.94 -16.31 -3.22
N LYS A 370 10.48 -15.11 -3.54
CA LYS A 370 11.23 -13.85 -3.57
C LYS A 370 10.68 -12.91 -2.50
N LEU A 371 11.50 -12.60 -1.51
CA LEU A 371 11.14 -11.74 -0.38
C LEU A 371 11.99 -10.48 -0.43
N TYR A 372 11.32 -9.33 -0.44
CA TYR A 372 11.94 -8.01 -0.52
C TYR A 372 11.86 -7.32 0.83
N PHE A 373 12.99 -7.04 1.45
CA PHE A 373 13.10 -6.30 2.70
C PHE A 373 13.67 -4.91 2.41
N LYS A 374 13.13 -3.87 3.05
CA LYS A 374 13.70 -2.51 2.87
C LYS A 374 15.16 -2.49 3.30
N ALA A 375 16.03 -2.04 2.40
CA ALA A 375 17.42 -1.78 2.71
C ALA A 375 17.50 -0.48 3.53
N GLU A 376 17.47 -0.56 4.87
CA GLU A 376 17.88 0.55 5.72
C GLU A 376 19.41 0.47 5.85
N MET A 377 20.10 1.35 5.12
CA MET A 377 21.55 1.56 5.27
C MET A 377 21.83 2.42 6.50
#